data_102f7bcc40663401b2490f247d8d8f48
#
_entry.id   102f7bcc40663401b2490f247d8d8f48
#
_cell.length_a   1.000
_cell.length_b   1.000
_cell.length_c   1.000
_cell.angle_alpha   90.00
_cell.angle_beta   90.00
_cell.angle_gamma   90.00
#
_symmetry.space_group_name_H-M   'P 1'
#
loop_
_entity.id
_entity.type
_entity.pdbx_description
1 polymer ?
#
loop_
_entity_poly.entity_id
_entity_poly.type
_entity_poly.pdbx_seq_one_letter_code
_entity_poly.pdbx_strand_id
1 'polypeptide(L)'
;MDIGPSLKKIRLKKEYTIKEVAERINVSVSLLSQIENDKITPSLQSLEELLRFYAVNFSDFFKQVEQKKYVYVSEADAETLTSRDHGIKLTLLASKLQNNALESFIVEINPGSTLEIAKLDETINGERIIYGISGSIAVNLDDETFTVGKGDSINFKSYVACTMVNSSADEARILVSGMPPLVL
;
A
#
# COMPACT_ATOMS: atom_id res chain seq x y z
N MET A 1 -9.53 -15.41 8.86
CA MET A 1 -8.06 -15.32 9.05
C MET A 1 -7.49 -16.67 8.65
N ASP A 2 -6.73 -16.73 7.57
CA ASP A 2 -6.32 -17.99 6.94
C ASP A 2 -5.00 -18.53 7.53
N ILE A 3 -5.03 -18.88 8.83
CA ILE A 3 -3.84 -19.33 9.57
C ILE A 3 -3.35 -20.66 9.00
N GLY A 4 -4.23 -21.65 8.83
CA GLY A 4 -3.87 -22.97 8.36
C GLY A 4 -3.30 -22.99 6.94
N PRO A 5 -3.96 -22.39 5.94
CA PRO A 5 -3.42 -22.24 4.60
C PRO A 5 -2.08 -21.52 4.55
N SER A 6 -1.85 -20.53 5.42
CA SER A 6 -0.57 -19.83 5.53
C SER A 6 0.54 -20.73 6.06
N LEU A 7 0.26 -21.52 7.10
CA LEU A 7 1.22 -22.52 7.62
C LEU A 7 1.56 -23.56 6.56
N LYS A 8 0.55 -24.08 5.84
CA LYS A 8 0.75 -25.01 4.73
C LYS A 8 1.63 -24.43 3.63
N LYS A 9 1.41 -23.16 3.27
CA LYS A 9 2.21 -22.44 2.27
C LYS A 9 3.69 -22.33 2.70
N ILE A 10 3.93 -22.02 3.98
CA ILE A 10 5.29 -21.94 4.53
C ILE A 10 5.96 -23.32 4.48
N ARG A 11 5.26 -24.37 4.92
CA ARG A 11 5.76 -25.76 4.87
C ARG A 11 6.18 -26.14 3.46
N LEU A 12 5.30 -25.94 2.49
CA LEU A 12 5.58 -26.30 1.08
C LEU A 12 6.74 -25.48 0.50
N LYS A 13 6.82 -24.18 0.82
CA LYS A 13 7.93 -23.32 0.39
C LYS A 13 9.27 -23.76 0.96
N LYS A 14 9.25 -24.38 2.14
CA LYS A 14 10.46 -24.93 2.80
C LYS A 14 10.68 -26.43 2.47
N GLU A 15 9.88 -26.97 1.56
CA GLU A 15 9.97 -28.33 1.06
C GLU A 15 9.81 -29.44 2.11
N TYR A 16 9.15 -29.12 3.26
CA TYR A 16 8.85 -30.12 4.28
C TYR A 16 7.61 -30.91 3.95
N THR A 17 7.64 -32.22 4.20
CA THR A 17 6.44 -33.07 4.23
C THR A 17 5.65 -32.82 5.52
N ILE A 18 4.35 -33.08 5.49
CA ILE A 18 3.51 -32.94 6.68
C ILE A 18 3.94 -33.89 7.80
N LYS A 19 4.47 -35.08 7.43
CA LYS A 19 4.97 -36.08 8.37
C LYS A 19 6.21 -35.60 9.13
N GLU A 20 7.18 -35.05 8.43
CA GLU A 20 8.39 -34.49 9.04
C GLU A 20 8.09 -33.39 10.03
N VAL A 21 7.18 -32.47 9.67
CA VAL A 21 6.77 -31.39 10.58
C VAL A 21 6.05 -31.95 11.80
N ALA A 22 5.08 -32.85 11.60
CA ALA A 22 4.31 -33.45 12.69
C ALA A 22 5.20 -34.19 13.69
N GLU A 23 6.15 -34.98 13.21
CA GLU A 23 7.14 -35.67 14.05
C GLU A 23 8.02 -34.68 14.84
N ARG A 24 8.46 -33.59 14.20
CA ARG A 24 9.37 -32.62 14.80
C ARG A 24 8.73 -31.80 15.92
N ILE A 25 7.45 -31.46 15.78
CA ILE A 25 6.70 -30.71 16.81
C ILE A 25 5.86 -31.62 17.71
N ASN A 26 6.06 -32.94 17.61
CA ASN A 26 5.40 -33.96 18.44
C ASN A 26 3.85 -33.90 18.41
N VAL A 27 3.28 -33.78 17.21
CA VAL A 27 1.83 -33.87 16.98
C VAL A 27 1.51 -34.98 15.98
N SER A 28 0.22 -35.38 15.92
CA SER A 28 -0.20 -36.33 14.88
C SER A 28 -0.27 -35.66 13.50
N VAL A 29 0.04 -36.40 12.44
CA VAL A 29 -0.14 -35.96 11.05
C VAL A 29 -1.58 -35.52 10.78
N SER A 30 -2.55 -36.21 11.39
CA SER A 30 -3.98 -35.87 11.28
C SER A 30 -4.28 -34.49 11.87
N LEU A 31 -3.74 -34.18 13.06
CA LEU A 31 -3.92 -32.89 13.72
C LEU A 31 -3.31 -31.76 12.89
N LEU A 32 -2.07 -31.92 12.44
CA LEU A 32 -1.41 -30.92 11.60
C LEU A 32 -2.18 -30.70 10.29
N SER A 33 -2.67 -31.78 9.67
CA SER A 33 -3.52 -31.67 8.46
C SER A 33 -4.82 -30.91 8.72
N GLN A 34 -5.45 -31.12 9.88
CA GLN A 34 -6.66 -30.38 10.25
C GLN A 34 -6.39 -28.89 10.50
N ILE A 35 -5.25 -28.57 11.12
CA ILE A 35 -4.79 -27.18 11.30
C ILE A 35 -4.56 -26.53 9.93
N GLU A 36 -3.78 -27.17 9.05
CA GLU A 36 -3.45 -26.61 7.73
C GLU A 36 -4.64 -26.40 6.80
N ASN A 37 -5.75 -27.08 7.06
CA ASN A 37 -7.00 -26.93 6.30
C ASN A 37 -8.08 -26.14 7.06
N ASP A 38 -7.70 -25.37 8.10
CA ASP A 38 -8.57 -24.54 8.95
C ASP A 38 -9.76 -25.30 9.58
N LYS A 39 -9.66 -26.63 9.74
CA LYS A 39 -10.66 -27.44 10.44
C LYS A 39 -10.53 -27.34 11.95
N ILE A 40 -9.34 -27.04 12.44
CA ILE A 40 -9.03 -26.80 13.85
C ILE A 40 -8.10 -25.56 13.92
N THR A 41 -8.44 -24.66 14.81
CA THR A 41 -7.55 -23.53 15.15
C THR A 41 -6.44 -24.02 16.08
N PRO A 42 -5.15 -23.81 15.74
CA PRO A 42 -4.06 -24.18 16.63
C PRO A 42 -4.09 -23.35 17.92
N SER A 43 -3.68 -23.96 19.04
CA SER A 43 -3.38 -23.18 20.25
C SER A 43 -2.22 -22.21 19.98
N LEU A 44 -2.10 -21.15 20.79
CA LEU A 44 -0.97 -20.22 20.69
C LEU A 44 0.37 -20.95 20.83
N GLN A 45 0.44 -21.93 21.72
CA GLN A 45 1.64 -22.76 21.92
C GLN A 45 1.96 -23.58 20.67
N SER A 46 0.97 -24.25 20.08
CA SER A 46 1.17 -25.05 18.84
C SER A 46 1.59 -24.16 17.66
N LEU A 47 1.03 -22.95 17.57
CA LEU A 47 1.41 -21.97 16.56
C LEU A 47 2.86 -21.51 16.78
N GLU A 48 3.26 -21.23 18.01
CA GLU A 48 4.62 -20.87 18.34
C GLU A 48 5.63 -21.96 17.98
N GLU A 49 5.34 -23.22 18.29
CA GLU A 49 6.20 -24.36 17.96
C GLU A 49 6.35 -24.52 16.44
N LEU A 50 5.26 -24.39 15.68
CA LEU A 50 5.28 -24.41 14.22
C LEU A 50 6.11 -23.29 13.63
N LEU A 51 5.89 -22.06 14.08
CA LEU A 51 6.62 -20.89 13.58
C LEU A 51 8.12 -20.94 13.95
N ARG A 52 8.45 -21.43 15.15
CA ARG A 52 9.83 -21.67 15.57
C ARG A 52 10.50 -22.71 14.69
N PHE A 53 9.82 -23.83 14.41
CA PHE A 53 10.32 -24.86 13.49
C PHE A 53 10.57 -24.30 12.09
N TYR A 54 9.64 -23.47 11.59
CA TYR A 54 9.79 -22.81 10.29
C TYR A 54 10.78 -21.64 10.29
N ALA A 55 11.36 -21.26 11.43
CA ALA A 55 12.20 -20.06 11.58
C ALA A 55 11.49 -18.79 11.02
N VAL A 56 10.22 -18.63 11.39
CA VAL A 56 9.38 -17.46 11.05
C VAL A 56 8.96 -16.82 12.37
N ASN A 57 9.11 -15.49 12.50
CA ASN A 57 8.61 -14.80 13.68
C ASN A 57 7.09 -14.51 13.59
N PHE A 58 6.43 -14.29 14.72
CA PHE A 58 5.00 -14.02 14.80
C PHE A 58 4.56 -12.82 13.95
N SER A 59 5.30 -11.71 14.03
CA SER A 59 4.97 -10.50 13.30
C SER A 59 4.95 -10.73 11.80
N ASP A 60 5.97 -11.40 11.27
CA ASP A 60 6.07 -11.70 9.84
C ASP A 60 5.03 -12.71 9.38
N PHE A 61 4.70 -13.70 10.24
CA PHE A 61 3.63 -14.64 9.97
C PHE A 61 2.28 -13.93 9.85
N PHE A 62 1.91 -13.11 10.83
CA PHE A 62 0.62 -12.42 10.80
C PHE A 62 0.53 -11.38 9.69
N LYS A 63 1.63 -10.70 9.35
CA LYS A 63 1.68 -9.87 8.13
C LYS A 63 1.37 -10.66 6.86
N GLN A 64 1.82 -11.92 6.76
CA GLN A 64 1.51 -12.79 5.62
C GLN A 64 0.07 -13.29 5.63
N VAL A 65 -0.47 -13.63 6.80
CA VAL A 65 -1.86 -14.08 6.98
C VAL A 65 -2.85 -12.97 6.62
N GLU A 66 -2.51 -11.73 6.93
CA GLU A 66 -3.35 -10.55 6.65
C GLU A 66 -3.23 -10.02 5.22
N GLN A 67 -2.39 -10.60 4.36
CA GLN A 67 -2.24 -10.13 2.98
C GLN A 67 -3.56 -10.21 2.21
N LYS A 68 -4.30 -9.12 2.24
CA LYS A 68 -5.45 -8.91 1.37
C LYS A 68 -4.93 -8.75 -0.07
N LYS A 69 -5.49 -9.52 -1.00
CA LYS A 69 -5.17 -9.38 -2.43
C LYS A 69 -5.82 -8.15 -3.05
N TYR A 70 -6.86 -7.62 -2.41
CA TYR A 70 -7.61 -6.43 -2.81
C TYR A 70 -8.20 -5.75 -1.58
N VAL A 71 -8.37 -4.46 -1.69
CA VAL A 71 -9.05 -3.62 -0.70
C VAL A 71 -10.09 -2.80 -1.44
N TYR A 72 -11.30 -2.78 -0.89
CA TYR A 72 -12.33 -1.84 -1.26
C TYR A 72 -12.43 -0.77 -0.17
N VAL A 73 -12.37 0.48 -0.57
CA VAL A 73 -12.55 1.64 0.32
C VAL A 73 -13.74 2.41 -0.22
N SER A 74 -14.80 2.52 0.57
CA SER A 74 -15.93 3.40 0.22
C SER A 74 -15.53 4.86 0.45
N GLU A 75 -16.23 5.79 -0.19
CA GLU A 75 -16.00 7.23 0.04
C GLU A 75 -16.12 7.61 1.53
N ALA A 76 -17.07 7.00 2.24
CA ALA A 76 -17.30 7.25 3.68
C ALA A 76 -16.14 6.73 4.57
N ASP A 77 -15.41 5.70 4.12
CA ASP A 77 -14.31 5.08 4.86
C ASP A 77 -12.92 5.57 4.40
N ALA A 78 -12.87 6.49 3.43
CA ALA A 78 -11.63 7.01 2.89
C ALA A 78 -10.93 7.90 3.94
N GLU A 79 -9.65 7.65 4.15
CA GLU A 79 -8.82 8.47 5.04
C GLU A 79 -8.52 9.81 4.37
N THR A 80 -8.82 10.90 5.07
CA THR A 80 -8.63 12.25 4.57
C THR A 80 -7.71 13.03 5.50
N LEU A 81 -6.69 13.65 4.91
CA LEU A 81 -5.79 14.59 5.56
C LEU A 81 -6.12 16.00 5.03
N THR A 82 -6.38 16.93 5.92
CA THR A 82 -6.67 18.32 5.55
C THR A 82 -5.65 19.26 6.19
N SER A 83 -4.93 19.99 5.36
CA SER A 83 -4.10 21.11 5.81
C SER A 83 -4.91 22.40 5.64
N ARG A 84 -5.53 22.85 6.72
CA ARG A 84 -6.39 24.05 6.70
C ARG A 84 -5.60 25.32 6.37
N ASP A 85 -4.36 25.42 6.83
CA ASP A 85 -3.51 26.59 6.63
C ASP A 85 -2.96 26.68 5.20
N HIS A 86 -2.96 25.58 4.47
CA HIS A 86 -2.40 25.50 3.10
C HIS A 86 -3.49 25.31 2.02
N GLY A 87 -4.77 25.21 2.41
CA GLY A 87 -5.87 25.06 1.45
C GLY A 87 -5.80 23.77 0.63
N ILE A 88 -5.29 22.68 1.23
CA ILE A 88 -5.10 21.38 0.58
C ILE A 88 -5.83 20.31 1.35
N LYS A 89 -6.55 19.44 0.61
CA LYS A 89 -7.17 18.24 1.16
C LYS A 89 -6.72 17.03 0.35
N LEU A 90 -6.23 16.01 1.05
CA LEU A 90 -5.75 14.76 0.49
C LEU A 90 -6.68 13.63 0.90
N THR A 91 -7.25 12.91 -0.05
CA THR A 91 -8.05 11.72 0.22
C THR A 91 -7.30 10.49 -0.28
N LEU A 92 -6.88 9.62 0.64
CA LEU A 92 -6.12 8.42 0.32
C LEU A 92 -7.05 7.34 -0.25
N LEU A 93 -6.75 6.85 -1.46
CA LEU A 93 -7.62 5.91 -2.17
C LEU A 93 -7.40 4.45 -1.78
N ALA A 94 -6.21 4.10 -1.30
CA ALA A 94 -5.88 2.71 -0.98
C ALA A 94 -4.77 2.57 0.07
N SER A 95 -5.11 2.72 1.35
CA SER A 95 -4.14 2.66 2.47
C SER A 95 -3.94 1.28 3.08
N LYS A 96 -4.78 0.29 2.75
CA LYS A 96 -4.91 -0.96 3.54
C LYS A 96 -4.31 -2.21 2.91
N LEU A 97 -3.62 -2.09 1.78
CA LEU A 97 -2.80 -3.18 1.25
C LEU A 97 -1.43 -3.17 1.92
N GLN A 98 -1.06 -4.26 2.58
CA GLN A 98 0.29 -4.39 3.12
C GLN A 98 1.32 -4.48 1.99
N ASN A 99 2.46 -3.82 2.16
CA ASN A 99 3.53 -3.69 1.16
C ASN A 99 3.04 -3.01 -0.14
N ASN A 100 2.22 -1.98 -0.01
CA ASN A 100 1.76 -1.19 -1.14
C ASN A 100 2.97 -0.60 -1.88
N ALA A 101 3.14 -1.02 -3.13
CA ALA A 101 4.13 -0.42 -4.02
C ALA A 101 3.57 0.88 -4.64
N LEU A 102 2.25 0.97 -4.79
CA LEU A 102 1.54 2.09 -5.38
C LEU A 102 0.74 2.82 -4.30
N GLU A 103 0.82 4.13 -4.26
CA GLU A 103 -0.03 4.99 -3.45
C GLU A 103 -0.77 5.98 -4.34
N SER A 104 -2.01 6.31 -3.98
CA SER A 104 -2.86 7.18 -4.79
C SER A 104 -3.73 8.05 -3.91
N PHE A 105 -3.79 9.34 -4.26
CA PHE A 105 -4.60 10.34 -3.59
C PHE A 105 -5.51 11.06 -4.58
N ILE A 106 -6.71 11.42 -4.13
CA ILE A 106 -7.40 12.58 -4.67
C ILE A 106 -6.90 13.79 -3.89
N VAL A 107 -6.47 14.81 -4.63
CA VAL A 107 -5.96 16.07 -4.06
C VAL A 107 -6.89 17.17 -4.49
N GLU A 108 -7.44 17.89 -3.53
CA GLU A 108 -8.22 19.11 -3.71
C GLU A 108 -7.34 20.28 -3.31
N ILE A 109 -7.13 21.22 -4.24
CA ILE A 109 -6.21 22.37 -4.09
C ILE A 109 -7.01 23.65 -4.28
N ASN A 110 -7.15 24.41 -3.20
CA ASN A 110 -7.84 25.71 -3.23
C ASN A 110 -7.08 26.75 -4.07
N PRO A 111 -7.76 27.81 -4.56
CA PRO A 111 -7.12 28.93 -5.21
C PRO A 111 -5.94 29.50 -4.40
N GLY A 112 -4.82 29.74 -5.06
CA GLY A 112 -3.60 30.28 -4.46
C GLY A 112 -2.77 29.28 -3.63
N SER A 113 -3.22 28.03 -3.51
CA SER A 113 -2.51 27.02 -2.74
C SER A 113 -1.46 26.29 -3.57
N THR A 114 -0.43 25.79 -2.87
CA THR A 114 0.72 25.09 -3.44
C THR A 114 0.95 23.78 -2.71
N LEU A 115 1.16 22.70 -3.47
CA LEU A 115 1.55 21.38 -2.92
C LEU A 115 2.86 20.94 -3.57
N GLU A 116 3.82 20.56 -2.73
CA GLU A 116 5.09 19.99 -3.15
C GLU A 116 5.09 18.48 -2.92
N ILE A 117 5.62 17.74 -3.89
CA ILE A 117 5.91 16.32 -3.74
C ILE A 117 7.41 16.15 -3.62
N ALA A 118 7.85 15.57 -2.51
CA ALA A 118 9.26 15.33 -2.28
C ALA A 118 9.85 14.41 -3.37
N LYS A 119 10.94 14.85 -4.00
CA LYS A 119 11.67 14.00 -4.95
C LYS A 119 12.39 12.87 -4.23
N LEU A 120 12.51 11.74 -4.89
CA LEU A 120 13.29 10.60 -4.41
C LEU A 120 14.70 10.60 -5.01
N ASP A 121 15.57 9.75 -4.48
CA ASP A 121 16.89 9.52 -5.02
C ASP A 121 16.81 8.89 -6.43
N GLU A 122 17.71 9.28 -7.33
CA GLU A 122 17.73 8.80 -8.72
C GLU A 122 17.98 7.28 -8.84
N THR A 123 18.55 6.66 -7.81
CA THR A 123 18.73 5.20 -7.77
C THR A 123 17.41 4.45 -7.53
N ILE A 124 16.37 5.15 -7.10
CA ILE A 124 15.03 4.59 -6.92
C ILE A 124 14.29 4.64 -8.24
N ASN A 125 14.06 3.47 -8.85
CA ASN A 125 13.26 3.39 -10.06
C ASN A 125 11.76 3.58 -9.73
N GLY A 126 11.33 4.83 -9.73
CA GLY A 126 9.96 5.22 -9.40
C GLY A 126 9.33 6.10 -10.48
N GLU A 127 8.00 6.08 -10.51
CA GLU A 127 7.19 6.87 -11.42
C GLU A 127 6.02 7.50 -10.69
N ARG A 128 5.56 8.63 -11.21
CA ARG A 128 4.41 9.39 -10.70
C ARG A 128 3.54 9.82 -11.85
N ILE A 129 2.24 9.85 -11.61
CA ILE A 129 1.25 10.38 -12.55
C ILE A 129 0.37 11.40 -11.82
N ILE A 130 0.04 12.48 -12.52
CA ILE A 130 -0.98 13.45 -12.14
C ILE A 130 -2.03 13.44 -13.24
N TYR A 131 -3.30 13.34 -12.85
CA TYR A 131 -4.45 13.39 -13.76
C TYR A 131 -5.47 14.41 -13.29
N GLY A 132 -5.88 15.32 -14.17
CA GLY A 132 -6.85 16.36 -13.88
C GLY A 132 -8.27 15.83 -13.86
N ILE A 133 -8.97 16.02 -12.74
CA ILE A 133 -10.39 15.61 -12.57
C ILE A 133 -11.31 16.80 -12.80
N SER A 134 -11.01 17.96 -12.21
CA SER A 134 -11.73 19.21 -12.38
C SER A 134 -10.83 20.41 -12.06
N GLY A 135 -11.16 21.58 -12.60
CA GLY A 135 -10.31 22.76 -12.52
C GLY A 135 -9.04 22.62 -13.36
N SER A 136 -8.04 23.42 -13.05
CA SER A 136 -6.70 23.35 -13.66
C SER A 136 -5.64 23.76 -12.67
N ILE A 137 -4.44 23.15 -12.78
CA ILE A 137 -3.27 23.48 -11.97
C ILE A 137 -2.04 23.71 -12.85
N ALA A 138 -1.11 24.52 -12.40
CA ALA A 138 0.23 24.53 -12.92
C ALA A 138 1.06 23.45 -12.21
N VAL A 139 1.70 22.58 -12.98
CA VAL A 139 2.62 21.54 -12.50
C VAL A 139 4.01 21.93 -12.95
N ASN A 140 4.88 22.26 -11.99
CA ASN A 140 6.28 22.59 -12.25
C ASN A 140 7.10 21.32 -12.02
N LEU A 141 7.81 20.87 -13.05
CA LEU A 141 8.73 19.73 -13.01
C LEU A 141 10.14 20.25 -13.34
N ASP A 142 11.00 20.29 -12.35
CA ASP A 142 12.30 20.97 -12.43
C ASP A 142 12.14 22.41 -13.00
N ASP A 143 12.63 22.69 -14.20
CA ASP A 143 12.58 24.01 -14.84
C ASP A 143 11.41 24.17 -15.84
N GLU A 144 10.55 23.15 -16.00
CA GLU A 144 9.42 23.17 -16.94
C GLU A 144 8.08 23.31 -16.22
N THR A 145 7.17 24.08 -16.82
CA THR A 145 5.80 24.28 -16.30
C THR A 145 4.77 23.77 -17.28
N PHE A 146 3.88 22.95 -16.78
CA PHE A 146 2.75 22.38 -17.54
C PHE A 146 1.42 22.81 -16.90
N THR A 147 0.44 23.11 -17.72
CA THR A 147 -0.94 23.29 -17.23
C THR A 147 -1.68 21.97 -17.38
N VAL A 148 -2.17 21.42 -16.26
CA VAL A 148 -2.95 20.18 -16.23
C VAL A 148 -4.39 20.55 -15.90
N GLY A 149 -5.25 20.44 -16.89
CA GLY A 149 -6.68 20.66 -16.79
C GLY A 149 -7.47 19.34 -16.74
N LYS A 150 -8.79 19.43 -16.75
CA LYS A 150 -9.67 18.26 -16.74
C LYS A 150 -9.39 17.33 -17.93
N GLY A 151 -9.05 16.08 -17.66
CA GLY A 151 -8.79 15.05 -18.67
C GLY A 151 -7.32 14.96 -19.09
N ASP A 152 -6.50 15.96 -18.74
CA ASP A 152 -5.07 15.92 -19.02
C ASP A 152 -4.32 15.03 -18.02
N SER A 153 -3.17 14.52 -18.44
CA SER A 153 -2.28 13.77 -17.56
C SER A 153 -0.82 14.08 -17.83
N ILE A 154 -0.01 14.00 -16.79
CA ILE A 154 1.44 14.08 -16.88
C ILE A 154 2.08 12.94 -16.09
N ASN A 155 3.06 12.26 -16.68
CA ASN A 155 3.81 11.18 -16.06
C ASN A 155 5.29 11.54 -16.02
N PHE A 156 5.94 11.32 -14.87
CA PHE A 156 7.33 11.72 -14.66
C PHE A 156 8.04 10.77 -13.69
N LYS A 157 9.35 10.78 -13.71
CA LYS A 157 10.18 9.98 -12.79
C LYS A 157 10.16 10.55 -11.38
N SER A 158 10.18 9.69 -10.38
CA SER A 158 10.07 10.06 -8.97
C SER A 158 11.21 10.93 -8.44
N TYR A 159 12.34 11.00 -9.15
CA TYR A 159 13.48 11.86 -8.82
C TYR A 159 13.36 13.30 -9.37
N VAL A 160 12.34 13.58 -10.18
CA VAL A 160 12.04 14.94 -10.69
C VAL A 160 11.32 15.72 -9.58
N ALA A 161 11.79 16.94 -9.30
CA ALA A 161 11.10 17.83 -8.36
C ALA A 161 9.74 18.24 -8.93
N CYS A 162 8.69 18.18 -8.10
CA CYS A 162 7.34 18.49 -8.52
C CYS A 162 6.66 19.46 -7.54
N THR A 163 6.22 20.59 -8.06
CA THR A 163 5.39 21.56 -7.33
C THR A 163 4.12 21.81 -8.12
N MET A 164 2.98 21.69 -7.46
CA MET A 164 1.67 21.95 -8.02
C MET A 164 1.09 23.23 -7.46
N VAL A 165 0.66 24.15 -8.31
CA VAL A 165 0.14 25.44 -7.92
C VAL A 165 -1.24 25.66 -8.55
N ASN A 166 -2.23 25.97 -7.74
CA ASN A 166 -3.53 26.40 -8.25
C ASN A 166 -3.56 27.94 -8.35
N SER A 167 -3.29 28.45 -9.53
CA SER A 167 -3.36 29.90 -9.83
C SER A 167 -4.74 30.33 -10.37
N SER A 168 -5.71 29.40 -10.43
CA SER A 168 -7.07 29.71 -10.90
C SER A 168 -7.93 30.30 -9.78
N ALA A 169 -9.13 30.76 -10.15
CA ALA A 169 -10.10 31.28 -9.16
C ALA A 169 -10.94 30.19 -8.50
N ASP A 170 -10.93 28.98 -9.07
CA ASP A 170 -11.72 27.85 -8.60
C ASP A 170 -10.84 26.75 -7.98
N GLU A 171 -11.44 25.91 -7.15
CA GLU A 171 -10.79 24.71 -6.63
C GLU A 171 -10.41 23.76 -7.76
N ALA A 172 -9.21 23.24 -7.71
CA ALA A 172 -8.76 22.19 -8.61
C ALA A 172 -8.75 20.83 -7.90
N ARG A 173 -9.15 19.79 -8.62
CA ARG A 173 -9.19 18.42 -8.12
C ARG A 173 -8.42 17.51 -9.07
N ILE A 174 -7.46 16.77 -8.54
CA ILE A 174 -6.56 15.92 -9.30
C ILE A 174 -6.42 14.55 -8.65
N LEU A 175 -6.08 13.55 -9.43
CA LEU A 175 -5.53 12.29 -8.95
C LEU A 175 -4.01 12.38 -9.01
N VAL A 176 -3.35 12.05 -7.91
CA VAL A 176 -1.89 11.86 -7.84
C VAL A 176 -1.62 10.43 -7.44
N SER A 177 -0.79 9.74 -8.22
CA SER A 177 -0.39 8.37 -7.91
C SER A 177 1.10 8.19 -8.12
N GLY A 178 1.73 7.37 -7.29
CA GLY A 178 3.17 7.14 -7.35
C GLY A 178 3.63 5.80 -6.82
N MET A 179 4.73 5.32 -7.39
CA MET A 179 5.45 4.14 -6.98
C MET A 179 6.95 4.49 -6.97
N PRO A 180 7.66 4.26 -5.84
CA PRO A 180 7.14 3.86 -4.52
C PRO A 180 6.19 4.91 -3.92
N PRO A 181 5.58 4.63 -2.76
CA PRO A 181 4.64 5.52 -2.09
C PRO A 181 5.13 6.96 -2.01
N LEU A 182 4.18 7.88 -2.14
CA LEU A 182 4.45 9.31 -2.15
C LEU A 182 4.84 9.79 -0.74
N VAL A 183 5.84 10.65 -0.69
CA VAL A 183 6.16 11.44 0.51
C VAL A 183 5.66 12.85 0.24
N LEU A 184 4.57 13.22 0.90
CA LEU A 184 3.89 14.52 0.81
C LEU A 184 4.17 15.37 2.04
#